data_1dcfe3d7250eb64c80e675da23f09ad5
#
_entry.id   1dcfe3d7250eb64c80e675da23f09ad5
#
_cell.length_a   1.000
_cell.length_b   1.000
_cell.length_c   1.000
_cell.angle_alpha   90.00
_cell.angle_beta   90.00
_cell.angle_gamma   90.00
#
_symmetry.space_group_name_H-M   'P 1'
#
loop_
_entity.id
_entity.type
_entity.pdbx_description
1 polymer ?
#
loop_
_entity_poly.entity_id
_entity_poly.type
_entity_poly.pdbx_seq_one_letter_code
_entity_poly.pdbx_strand_id
1 'polypeptide(L)'
;MMTDLASTTPQSLGRDPMVGLRLARVDGFEPAIALGQDELPAYLRRFTILFADDATMRRGGIGRVTRAVNAQGEAVALKQLILPTCDEFDDAAAHEALVAKFKAAFREEYECHRALSGLKGFPRLYGWGEVDGVPAIVMEWVEGETLARLRSRFAVDDAGRLSPLVAARLGRDLFDLLCRMSLVGEGFVHRDISPANIMVRTARLPLDRQLAEGTFDLCLIDFGSSLALEPASAVAGTGGKASFTERYATLRRATVAYAPPEMLTDDIPDLRALRMSPAIDVYAAASTVYELIAGAAPYEAAPSTSGTSGSRKKTRDIASPYRLKMDTLPDYPIGAHAPGCDLTQLLRREPDVALAAAEQAQQLGLEPDSEELRDALAFVDAQLFDVVMACLSSHQKDRPEPAAVEAALSAFCDHYAQNVGRSLRGEPLTPCPMDASGRAVRRALMVGATIVCGVVWAVVVVSAALLASGARVTATLGSLVWSGSLPGIIAALALALPGIAGVAAGALARDRRSGFLQGVLALSACEVPVLVVAACSVFSQRAVMGGLVAALVATYTLTWFLLAMGFAFELPVSAPRRTKAQMATPLAGGAAAVRTFGGPVEVSSDSISTTKEA
;
A
#
# COMPACT_ATOMS: atom_id res chain seq x y z
N MET A 1 -25.94 32.80 35.71
CA MET A 1 -24.98 32.06 36.53
C MET A 1 -24.03 31.38 35.55
N MET A 2 -23.00 32.11 35.15
CA MET A 2 -21.95 31.67 34.25
C MET A 2 -20.98 30.78 35.05
N THR A 3 -20.74 29.61 34.59
CA THR A 3 -19.61 28.79 35.06
C THR A 3 -18.71 28.54 33.89
N ASP A 4 -17.55 29.19 33.97
CA ASP A 4 -16.39 29.03 33.12
C ASP A 4 -16.01 27.55 32.95
N LEU A 5 -15.97 27.08 31.71
CA LEU A 5 -15.21 25.91 31.32
C LEU A 5 -13.78 26.35 31.05
N ALA A 6 -13.02 26.42 32.12
CA ALA A 6 -11.57 26.59 32.04
C ALA A 6 -10.95 25.42 31.31
N SER A 7 -10.28 25.73 30.21
CA SER A 7 -9.32 24.88 29.52
C SER A 7 -8.24 24.40 30.50
N THR A 8 -8.35 23.20 30.99
CA THR A 8 -7.26 22.53 31.69
C THR A 8 -6.26 21.97 30.67
N THR A 9 -5.37 22.82 30.21
CA THR A 9 -4.05 22.40 29.74
C THR A 9 -3.39 21.69 30.94
N PRO A 10 -2.84 20.47 30.80
CA PRO A 10 -2.07 19.89 31.88
C PRO A 10 -0.83 20.75 32.07
N GLN A 11 -0.84 21.58 33.10
CA GLN A 11 0.36 22.23 33.59
C GLN A 11 1.36 21.12 33.90
N SER A 12 2.44 21.05 33.14
CA SER A 12 3.66 20.36 33.54
C SER A 12 4.09 21.01 34.85
N LEU A 13 3.68 20.42 35.97
CA LEU A 13 4.28 20.70 37.25
C LEU A 13 5.79 20.52 37.06
N GLY A 14 6.53 21.61 37.27
CA GLY A 14 7.99 21.63 37.17
C GLY A 14 8.62 20.64 38.17
N ARG A 15 8.63 19.37 37.78
CA ARG A 15 9.55 18.39 38.35
C ARG A 15 10.91 18.75 37.79
N ASP A 16 11.88 18.93 38.68
CA ASP A 16 13.27 18.95 38.32
C ASP A 16 13.49 17.80 37.30
N PRO A 17 13.89 18.05 36.05
CA PRO A 17 13.94 17.03 35.00
C PRO A 17 14.81 15.81 35.34
N MET A 18 15.60 15.88 36.42
CA MET A 18 16.46 14.80 36.90
C MET A 18 15.91 14.03 38.11
N VAL A 19 14.84 14.50 38.75
CA VAL A 19 14.25 13.83 39.89
C VAL A 19 13.31 12.72 39.45
N GLY A 20 13.72 11.48 39.67
CA GLY A 20 12.95 10.27 39.29
C GLY A 20 13.49 9.49 38.10
N LEU A 21 14.61 9.90 37.50
CA LEU A 21 15.30 9.12 36.49
C LEU A 21 16.24 8.10 37.11
N ARG A 22 16.18 6.86 36.60
CA ARG A 22 17.11 5.79 36.97
C ARG A 22 18.32 5.79 36.08
N LEU A 23 19.52 5.79 36.64
CA LEU A 23 20.74 5.59 35.87
C LEU A 23 20.77 4.15 35.32
N ALA A 24 20.86 4.02 34.01
CA ALA A 24 21.04 2.77 33.29
C ALA A 24 22.40 2.80 32.58
N ARG A 25 23.34 1.99 33.03
CA ARG A 25 24.60 1.78 32.35
C ARG A 25 24.45 0.60 31.39
N VAL A 26 24.81 0.81 30.13
CA VAL A 26 24.80 -0.25 29.12
C VAL A 26 26.22 -0.82 29.01
N ASP A 27 26.41 -1.99 29.56
CA ASP A 27 27.68 -2.71 29.53
C ASP A 27 27.79 -3.53 28.23
N GLY A 28 29.03 -3.75 27.75
CA GLY A 28 29.28 -4.52 26.53
C GLY A 28 28.60 -3.93 25.29
N PHE A 29 28.51 -2.60 25.18
CA PHE A 29 27.77 -1.95 24.10
C PHE A 29 28.40 -2.19 22.73
N GLU A 30 27.63 -2.82 21.83
CA GLU A 30 27.96 -3.07 20.42
C GLU A 30 27.18 -2.08 19.56
N PRO A 31 27.84 -1.14 18.83
CA PRO A 31 27.16 -0.26 17.89
C PRO A 31 26.42 -1.02 16.80
N ALA A 32 25.23 -0.56 16.41
CA ALA A 32 24.45 -1.14 15.32
C ALA A 32 25.05 -0.91 13.93
N ILE A 33 25.93 0.10 13.82
CA ILE A 33 26.59 0.52 12.57
C ILE A 33 28.09 0.34 12.69
N ALA A 34 28.77 0.14 11.55
CA ALA A 34 30.22 0.15 11.50
C ALA A 34 30.73 1.58 11.67
N LEU A 35 31.63 1.79 12.63
CA LEU A 35 32.23 3.10 12.96
C LEU A 35 33.74 3.04 12.77
N GLY A 36 34.31 4.19 12.39
CA GLY A 36 35.76 4.40 12.39
C GLY A 36 36.33 4.38 13.83
N GLN A 37 37.63 4.09 13.95
CA GLN A 37 38.30 4.06 15.27
C GLN A 37 38.20 5.41 16.00
N ASP A 38 38.17 6.51 15.29
CA ASP A 38 38.07 7.86 15.86
C ASP A 38 36.64 8.23 16.31
N GLU A 39 35.63 7.63 15.67
CA GLU A 39 34.21 7.88 15.96
C GLU A 39 33.68 7.04 17.13
N LEU A 40 34.19 5.83 17.26
CA LEU A 40 33.74 4.84 18.26
C LEU A 40 33.72 5.38 19.70
N PRO A 41 34.76 6.06 20.23
CA PRO A 41 34.74 6.56 21.60
C PRO A 41 33.64 7.61 21.85
N ALA A 42 33.36 8.46 20.86
CA ALA A 42 32.29 9.45 20.98
C ALA A 42 30.91 8.78 20.95
N TYR A 43 30.74 7.78 20.09
CA TYR A 43 29.50 7.01 19.99
C TYR A 43 29.22 6.22 21.26
N LEU A 44 30.22 5.55 21.83
CA LEU A 44 30.10 4.83 23.11
C LEU A 44 29.70 5.79 24.23
N ARG A 45 30.37 6.93 24.40
CA ARG A 45 29.98 7.92 25.42
C ARG A 45 28.54 8.41 25.28
N ARG A 46 28.01 8.42 24.05
CA ARG A 46 26.64 8.88 23.78
C ARG A 46 25.58 7.87 24.23
N PHE A 47 25.85 6.56 24.14
CA PHE A 47 24.83 5.54 24.29
C PHE A 47 25.07 4.54 25.43
N THR A 48 26.19 4.61 26.16
CA THR A 48 26.47 3.69 27.27
C THR A 48 25.94 4.17 28.61
N ILE A 49 25.64 5.48 28.76
CA ILE A 49 25.07 6.04 29.98
C ILE A 49 23.73 6.67 29.66
N LEU A 50 22.68 6.12 30.20
CA LEU A 50 21.30 6.52 29.94
C LEU A 50 20.59 6.83 31.27
N PHE A 51 19.68 7.79 31.24
CA PHE A 51 18.79 8.12 32.36
C PHE A 51 17.38 7.68 31.99
N ALA A 52 16.95 6.54 32.48
CA ALA A 52 15.67 5.91 32.18
C ALA A 52 14.54 6.49 33.03
N ASP A 53 13.44 6.88 32.39
CA ASP A 53 12.20 7.30 33.05
C ASP A 53 11.28 6.09 33.22
N ASP A 54 11.34 5.43 34.34
CA ASP A 54 10.57 4.22 34.63
C ASP A 54 9.04 4.48 34.65
N ALA A 55 8.58 5.73 34.74
CA ALA A 55 7.17 6.08 34.60
C ALA A 55 6.65 5.88 33.16
N THR A 56 7.54 5.87 32.18
CA THR A 56 7.20 5.66 30.76
C THR A 56 7.21 4.18 30.36
N MET A 57 7.61 3.29 31.26
CA MET A 57 7.79 1.88 30.98
C MET A 57 6.52 1.24 30.39
N ARG A 58 6.70 0.52 29.30
CA ARG A 58 5.68 -0.30 28.64
C ARG A 58 6.18 -1.73 28.55
N ARG A 59 5.35 -2.70 28.89
CA ARG A 59 5.65 -4.13 28.74
C ARG A 59 5.11 -4.62 27.41
N GLY A 60 5.96 -5.29 26.62
CA GLY A 60 5.62 -6.09 25.45
C GLY A 60 5.71 -7.58 25.76
N GLY A 61 5.69 -8.42 24.71
CA GLY A 61 5.68 -9.89 24.85
C GLY A 61 6.87 -10.44 25.66
N ILE A 62 8.08 -10.19 25.22
CA ILE A 62 9.32 -10.69 25.86
C ILE A 62 10.20 -9.56 26.42
N GLY A 63 9.79 -8.29 26.27
CA GLY A 63 10.59 -7.15 26.65
C GLY A 63 9.80 -6.02 27.28
N ARG A 64 10.52 -5.11 27.90
CA ARG A 64 10.00 -3.82 28.38
C ARG A 64 10.72 -2.69 27.66
N VAL A 65 9.99 -1.67 27.25
CA VAL A 65 10.53 -0.46 26.62
C VAL A 65 10.35 0.71 27.57
N THR A 66 11.43 1.43 27.83
CA THR A 66 11.45 2.61 28.69
C THR A 66 12.04 3.77 27.91
N ARG A 67 11.44 4.95 28.02
CA ARG A 67 12.05 6.17 27.51
C ARG A 67 13.27 6.50 28.36
N ALA A 68 14.38 6.78 27.73
CA ALA A 68 15.58 7.23 28.41
C ALA A 68 16.14 8.47 27.71
N VAL A 69 17.03 9.17 28.41
CA VAL A 69 17.76 10.34 27.86
C VAL A 69 19.25 10.05 28.01
N ASN A 70 20.02 10.26 26.95
CA ASN A 70 21.47 10.13 27.04
C ASN A 70 22.14 11.36 27.68
N ALA A 71 23.45 11.33 27.87
CA ALA A 71 24.20 12.43 28.48
C ALA A 71 24.16 13.73 27.66
N GLN A 72 23.71 13.70 26.40
CA GLN A 72 23.56 14.86 25.52
C GLN A 72 22.12 15.42 25.49
N GLY A 73 21.22 14.85 26.29
CA GLY A 73 19.81 15.25 26.33
C GLY A 73 18.93 14.64 25.24
N GLU A 74 19.44 13.70 24.45
CA GLU A 74 18.67 13.07 23.38
C GLU A 74 17.81 11.93 23.92
N ALA A 75 16.55 11.90 23.51
CA ALA A 75 15.63 10.84 23.86
C ALA A 75 15.95 9.55 23.08
N VAL A 76 16.04 8.44 23.80
CA VAL A 76 16.25 7.10 23.27
C VAL A 76 15.23 6.12 23.89
N ALA A 77 14.93 5.04 23.19
CA ALA A 77 14.18 3.92 23.73
C ALA A 77 15.16 2.84 24.19
N LEU A 78 15.04 2.45 25.44
CA LEU A 78 15.76 1.33 26.04
C LEU A 78 14.81 0.15 26.12
N LYS A 79 14.98 -0.85 25.26
CA LYS A 79 14.24 -2.12 25.29
C LYS A 79 15.08 -3.16 26.01
N GLN A 80 14.57 -3.69 27.12
CA GLN A 80 15.23 -4.73 27.92
C GLN A 80 14.43 -6.03 27.86
N LEU A 81 15.13 -7.15 27.79
CA LEU A 81 14.53 -8.48 27.87
C LEU A 81 13.87 -8.68 29.23
N ILE A 82 12.71 -9.32 29.26
CA ILE A 82 12.10 -9.83 30.51
C ILE A 82 12.46 -11.30 30.62
N LEU A 83 13.28 -11.64 31.60
CA LEU A 83 13.65 -13.01 31.84
C LEU A 83 12.52 -13.73 32.62
N PRO A 84 12.24 -15.01 32.31
CA PRO A 84 11.31 -15.83 33.07
C PRO A 84 11.83 -16.00 34.52
N THR A 85 10.92 -16.06 35.48
CA THR A 85 11.27 -16.25 36.90
C THR A 85 11.48 -17.73 37.23
N CYS A 86 12.36 -18.04 38.17
CA CYS A 86 12.65 -19.43 38.60
C CYS A 86 11.44 -20.13 39.25
N ASP A 87 10.51 -19.36 39.81
CA ASP A 87 9.38 -19.90 40.60
C ASP A 87 8.36 -20.69 39.74
N GLU A 88 8.47 -20.62 38.42
CA GLU A 88 7.60 -21.32 37.45
C GLU A 88 8.13 -22.70 37.05
N PHE A 89 9.34 -23.11 37.54
CA PHE A 89 10.00 -24.32 37.06
C PHE A 89 10.55 -25.18 38.23
N ASP A 90 10.22 -26.45 38.19
CA ASP A 90 10.74 -27.45 39.15
C ASP A 90 12.18 -27.91 38.80
N ASP A 91 12.69 -27.58 37.58
CA ASP A 91 14.01 -28.00 37.10
C ASP A 91 14.85 -26.77 36.66
N ALA A 92 16.00 -26.62 37.34
CA ALA A 92 16.96 -25.54 37.05
C ALA A 92 17.52 -25.61 35.61
N ALA A 93 17.72 -26.79 35.04
CA ALA A 93 18.22 -26.96 33.68
C ALA A 93 17.17 -26.55 32.63
N ALA A 94 15.89 -26.82 32.90
CA ALA A 94 14.79 -26.36 32.07
C ALA A 94 14.66 -24.83 32.07
N HIS A 95 14.82 -24.21 33.26
CA HIS A 95 14.85 -22.75 33.39
C HIS A 95 16.01 -22.13 32.63
N GLU A 96 17.25 -22.65 32.79
CA GLU A 96 18.42 -22.14 32.05
C GLU A 96 18.26 -22.28 30.54
N ALA A 97 17.75 -23.40 30.05
CA ALA A 97 17.44 -23.63 28.64
C ALA A 97 16.40 -22.63 28.13
N LEU A 98 15.39 -22.27 28.91
CA LEU A 98 14.39 -21.29 28.56
C LEU A 98 14.99 -19.88 28.49
N VAL A 99 15.78 -19.49 29.50
CA VAL A 99 16.50 -18.20 29.51
C VAL A 99 17.39 -18.05 28.27
N ALA A 100 18.14 -19.09 27.93
CA ALA A 100 18.97 -19.09 26.73
C ALA A 100 18.16 -18.87 25.44
N LYS A 101 16.98 -19.47 25.40
CA LYS A 101 16.06 -19.29 24.26
C LYS A 101 15.50 -17.87 24.18
N PHE A 102 15.14 -17.25 25.31
CA PHE A 102 14.68 -15.86 25.34
C PHE A 102 15.79 -14.89 24.89
N LYS A 103 17.02 -15.12 25.37
CA LYS A 103 18.19 -14.33 24.92
C LYS A 103 18.43 -14.46 23.42
N ALA A 104 18.33 -15.68 22.88
CA ALA A 104 18.52 -15.93 21.45
C ALA A 104 17.43 -15.23 20.61
N ALA A 105 16.17 -15.28 21.03
CA ALA A 105 15.08 -14.60 20.37
C ALA A 105 15.21 -13.08 20.40
N PHE A 106 15.64 -12.53 21.52
CA PHE A 106 15.84 -11.10 21.65
C PHE A 106 17.03 -10.61 20.80
N ARG A 107 18.04 -11.47 20.61
CA ARG A 107 19.14 -11.20 19.65
C ARG A 107 18.64 -11.26 18.20
N GLU A 108 17.79 -12.22 17.86
CA GLU A 108 17.17 -12.31 16.53
C GLU A 108 16.33 -11.05 16.21
N GLU A 109 15.54 -10.56 17.18
CA GLU A 109 14.83 -9.28 17.06
C GLU A 109 15.78 -8.12 16.75
N TYR A 110 16.90 -8.04 17.49
CA TYR A 110 17.93 -7.02 17.24
C TYR A 110 18.48 -7.09 15.81
N GLU A 111 18.80 -8.28 15.30
CA GLU A 111 19.35 -8.45 13.96
C GLU A 111 18.32 -8.08 12.88
N CYS A 112 17.04 -8.45 13.04
CA CYS A 112 15.96 -8.03 12.15
C CYS A 112 15.82 -6.51 12.14
N HIS A 113 15.81 -5.89 13.33
CA HIS A 113 15.72 -4.44 13.44
C HIS A 113 16.94 -3.76 12.82
N ARG A 114 18.15 -4.31 13.03
CA ARG A 114 19.40 -3.79 12.46
C ARG A 114 19.36 -3.73 10.95
N ALA A 115 18.83 -4.75 10.29
CA ALA A 115 18.71 -4.80 8.85
C ALA A 115 17.74 -3.75 8.29
N LEU A 116 16.68 -3.39 9.03
CA LEU A 116 15.69 -2.38 8.64
C LEU A 116 16.06 -0.96 9.10
N SER A 117 17.00 -0.85 10.06
CA SER A 117 17.45 0.44 10.59
C SER A 117 18.09 1.29 9.50
N GLY A 118 17.67 2.53 9.38
CA GLY A 118 18.13 3.45 8.33
C GLY A 118 17.14 3.61 7.17
N LEU A 119 16.18 2.72 7.02
CA LEU A 119 15.05 2.94 6.13
C LEU A 119 14.03 3.90 6.77
N LYS A 120 13.41 4.72 5.93
CA LYS A 120 12.30 5.58 6.38
C LYS A 120 11.12 4.68 6.82
N GLY A 121 10.55 4.98 7.99
CA GLY A 121 9.41 4.25 8.53
C GLY A 121 9.78 3.17 9.56
N PHE A 122 11.06 3.12 9.95
CA PHE A 122 11.57 2.22 10.98
C PHE A 122 12.39 3.00 11.99
N PRO A 123 12.38 2.65 13.32
CA PRO A 123 13.19 3.32 14.30
C PRO A 123 14.69 3.12 14.00
N ARG A 124 15.50 4.13 14.22
CA ARG A 124 16.96 3.96 14.15
C ARG A 124 17.43 3.08 15.28
N LEU A 125 18.29 2.14 14.98
CA LEU A 125 18.94 1.29 15.95
C LEU A 125 20.31 1.88 16.29
N TYR A 126 20.61 2.02 17.59
CA TYR A 126 21.88 2.54 18.05
C TYR A 126 22.85 1.44 18.47
N GLY A 127 22.35 0.42 19.16
CA GLY A 127 23.22 -0.69 19.53
C GLY A 127 22.56 -1.71 20.46
N TRP A 128 23.36 -2.70 20.79
CA TRP A 128 23.08 -3.79 21.72
C TRP A 128 23.99 -3.72 22.93
N GLY A 129 23.55 -4.16 24.09
CA GLY A 129 24.36 -4.32 25.28
C GLY A 129 23.58 -4.99 26.40
N GLU A 130 24.04 -4.83 27.62
CA GLU A 130 23.37 -5.34 28.82
C GLU A 130 23.17 -4.22 29.83
N VAL A 131 22.04 -4.20 30.50
CA VAL A 131 21.76 -3.32 31.64
C VAL A 131 21.40 -4.20 32.82
N ASP A 132 22.16 -4.08 33.89
CA ASP A 132 22.03 -4.93 35.11
C ASP A 132 22.14 -6.44 34.80
N GLY A 133 23.02 -6.82 33.83
CA GLY A 133 23.20 -8.20 33.38
C GLY A 133 22.07 -8.74 32.47
N VAL A 134 21.12 -7.91 32.07
CA VAL A 134 20.00 -8.28 31.19
C VAL A 134 20.20 -7.67 29.81
N PRO A 135 20.06 -8.46 28.74
CA PRO A 135 20.17 -7.95 27.36
C PRO A 135 19.26 -6.75 27.09
N ALA A 136 19.83 -5.76 26.43
CA ALA A 136 19.16 -4.49 26.11
C ALA A 136 19.45 -4.02 24.68
N ILE A 137 18.46 -3.43 24.06
CA ILE A 137 18.54 -2.76 22.76
C ILE A 137 18.37 -1.25 22.98
N VAL A 138 19.29 -0.46 22.44
CA VAL A 138 19.19 1.01 22.44
C VAL A 138 18.81 1.47 21.05
N MET A 139 17.69 2.18 20.93
CA MET A 139 17.12 2.61 19.66
C MET A 139 16.49 3.99 19.78
N GLU A 140 16.05 4.55 18.64
CA GLU A 140 15.34 5.81 18.58
C GLU A 140 14.06 5.79 19.42
N TRP A 141 13.88 6.82 20.24
CA TRP A 141 12.58 7.10 20.80
C TRP A 141 11.72 7.79 19.74
N VAL A 142 10.69 7.11 19.25
CA VAL A 142 9.79 7.65 18.24
C VAL A 142 8.84 8.64 18.88
N GLU A 143 9.05 9.93 18.62
CA GLU A 143 8.11 10.98 19.05
C GLU A 143 6.85 10.92 18.20
N GLY A 144 5.71 10.71 18.85
CA GLY A 144 4.41 10.56 18.20
C GLY A 144 3.43 9.74 19.02
N GLU A 145 2.36 9.35 18.36
CA GLU A 145 1.32 8.52 18.98
C GLU A 145 1.08 7.25 18.13
N THR A 146 0.64 6.18 18.79
CA THR A 146 0.23 4.97 18.07
C THR A 146 -1.06 5.22 17.31
N LEU A 147 -1.24 4.54 16.19
CA LEU A 147 -2.46 4.62 15.37
C LEU A 147 -3.71 4.23 16.18
N ALA A 148 -3.56 3.30 17.13
CA ALA A 148 -4.64 2.93 18.06
C ALA A 148 -5.16 4.10 18.89
N ARG A 149 -4.27 5.02 19.31
CA ARG A 149 -4.66 6.23 20.05
C ARG A 149 -5.17 7.32 19.12
N LEU A 150 -4.55 7.48 17.96
CA LEU A 150 -4.93 8.50 17.00
C LEU A 150 -6.30 8.25 16.40
N ARG A 151 -6.73 7.00 16.28
CA ARG A 151 -8.06 6.66 15.77
C ARG A 151 -9.16 7.45 16.46
N SER A 152 -9.15 7.52 17.79
CA SER A 152 -10.17 8.27 18.54
C SER A 152 -10.15 9.78 18.29
N ARG A 153 -8.99 10.35 17.93
CA ARG A 153 -8.86 11.78 17.58
C ARG A 153 -9.31 12.10 16.16
N PHE A 154 -9.14 11.16 15.24
CA PHE A 154 -9.50 11.30 13.83
C PHE A 154 -10.88 10.77 13.49
N ALA A 155 -11.54 10.13 14.46
CA ALA A 155 -12.88 9.62 14.25
C ALA A 155 -13.84 10.73 13.85
N VAL A 156 -14.61 10.48 12.80
CA VAL A 156 -15.62 11.40 12.28
C VAL A 156 -17.00 11.16 12.90
N ASP A 157 -17.15 10.01 13.58
CA ASP A 157 -18.38 9.63 14.27
C ASP A 157 -18.14 8.91 15.60
N ASP A 158 -19.24 8.63 16.32
CA ASP A 158 -19.21 7.98 17.64
C ASP A 158 -18.85 6.47 17.56
N ALA A 159 -18.89 5.86 16.39
CA ALA A 159 -18.44 4.49 16.17
C ALA A 159 -16.92 4.38 16.05
N GLY A 160 -16.21 5.50 16.05
CA GLY A 160 -14.76 5.55 15.93
C GLY A 160 -14.27 5.31 14.51
N ARG A 161 -15.12 5.54 13.49
CA ARG A 161 -14.79 5.41 12.08
C ARG A 161 -14.04 6.65 11.60
N LEU A 162 -13.04 6.45 10.76
CA LEU A 162 -12.37 7.52 10.05
C LEU A 162 -13.07 7.79 8.71
N SER A 163 -12.81 8.97 8.15
CA SER A 163 -13.10 9.23 6.75
C SER A 163 -12.46 8.16 5.87
N PRO A 164 -13.18 7.53 4.93
CA PRO A 164 -12.62 6.55 4.00
C PRO A 164 -11.39 7.07 3.26
N LEU A 165 -11.36 8.35 2.88
CA LEU A 165 -10.20 8.96 2.24
C LEU A 165 -8.98 9.02 3.17
N VAL A 166 -9.16 9.36 4.45
CA VAL A 166 -8.07 9.37 5.45
C VAL A 166 -7.59 7.95 5.74
N ALA A 167 -8.51 6.99 5.87
CA ALA A 167 -8.18 5.58 6.05
C ALA A 167 -7.38 5.03 4.84
N ALA A 168 -7.74 5.41 3.61
CA ALA A 168 -7.01 5.04 2.41
C ALA A 168 -5.59 5.63 2.37
N ARG A 169 -5.42 6.89 2.76
CA ARG A 169 -4.10 7.55 2.84
C ARG A 169 -3.19 6.88 3.88
N LEU A 170 -3.72 6.59 5.08
CA LEU A 170 -3.01 5.82 6.10
C LEU A 170 -2.65 4.40 5.60
N GLY A 171 -3.59 3.74 4.95
CA GLY A 171 -3.39 2.43 4.32
C GLY A 171 -2.30 2.47 3.26
N ARG A 172 -2.33 3.43 2.34
CA ARG A 172 -1.30 3.63 1.32
C ARG A 172 0.10 3.75 1.95
N ASP A 173 0.23 4.64 2.95
CA ASP A 173 1.50 4.88 3.60
C ASP A 173 1.98 3.65 4.41
N LEU A 174 1.04 2.86 4.96
CA LEU A 174 1.36 1.57 5.62
C LEU A 174 1.82 0.51 4.61
N PHE A 175 1.15 0.38 3.47
CA PHE A 175 1.56 -0.58 2.44
C PHE A 175 2.88 -0.18 1.76
N ASP A 176 3.22 1.12 1.68
CA ASP A 176 4.55 1.59 1.28
C ASP A 176 5.66 1.08 2.23
N LEU A 177 5.38 1.03 3.56
CA LEU A 177 6.33 0.42 4.50
C LEU A 177 6.54 -1.08 4.23
N LEU A 178 5.48 -1.83 3.92
CA LEU A 178 5.61 -3.24 3.54
C LEU A 178 6.43 -3.41 2.25
N CYS A 179 6.24 -2.54 1.27
CA CYS A 179 7.05 -2.53 0.06
C CYS A 179 8.54 -2.29 0.38
N ARG A 180 8.85 -1.40 1.32
CA ARG A 180 10.25 -1.14 1.75
C ARG A 180 10.86 -2.34 2.46
N MET A 181 10.10 -3.07 3.28
CA MET A 181 10.57 -4.30 3.92
C MET A 181 10.98 -5.36 2.89
N SER A 182 10.28 -5.44 1.77
CA SER A 182 10.61 -6.38 0.69
C SER A 182 11.88 -6.04 -0.10
N LEU A 183 12.44 -4.83 0.07
CA LEU A 183 13.66 -4.39 -0.64
C LEU A 183 14.96 -4.75 0.09
N VAL A 184 14.89 -5.24 1.32
CA VAL A 184 16.09 -5.56 2.13
C VAL A 184 16.36 -7.05 2.10
N GLY A 185 17.53 -7.44 1.58
CA GLY A 185 17.88 -8.85 1.42
C GLY A 185 16.88 -9.60 0.55
N GLU A 186 16.38 -10.72 1.03
CA GLU A 186 15.28 -11.48 0.40
C GLU A 186 13.90 -10.98 0.89
N GLY A 187 13.86 -9.95 1.74
CA GLY A 187 12.67 -9.39 2.35
C GLY A 187 12.52 -9.72 3.83
N PHE A 188 11.53 -9.08 4.46
CA PHE A 188 11.17 -9.29 5.86
C PHE A 188 9.67 -9.44 6.02
N VAL A 189 9.27 -10.16 7.07
CA VAL A 189 7.88 -10.27 7.53
C VAL A 189 7.80 -9.78 8.97
N HIS A 190 6.88 -8.86 9.26
CA HIS A 190 6.70 -8.28 10.60
C HIS A 190 5.91 -9.20 11.55
N ARG A 191 4.85 -9.83 11.05
CA ARG A 191 3.97 -10.81 11.72
C ARG A 191 3.09 -10.29 12.85
N ASP A 192 3.23 -9.03 13.23
CA ASP A 192 2.43 -8.42 14.31
C ASP A 192 2.05 -6.97 13.97
N ILE A 193 1.58 -6.75 12.74
CA ILE A 193 1.05 -5.46 12.31
C ILE A 193 -0.32 -5.26 12.97
N SER A 194 -0.44 -4.17 13.73
CA SER A 194 -1.67 -3.75 14.38
C SER A 194 -1.62 -2.25 14.66
N PRO A 195 -2.73 -1.57 14.91
CA PRO A 195 -2.73 -0.14 15.23
C PRO A 195 -1.86 0.23 16.45
N ALA A 196 -1.58 -0.71 17.35
CA ALA A 196 -0.72 -0.50 18.51
C ALA A 196 0.78 -0.47 18.15
N ASN A 197 1.17 -1.15 17.06
CA ASN A 197 2.56 -1.26 16.59
C ASN A 197 2.88 -0.32 15.43
N ILE A 198 1.94 0.56 15.07
CA ILE A 198 2.13 1.62 14.06
C ILE A 198 2.11 2.96 14.79
N MET A 199 3.18 3.71 14.72
CA MET A 199 3.27 5.08 15.23
C MET A 199 3.18 6.09 14.09
N VAL A 200 2.53 7.21 14.35
CA VAL A 200 2.58 8.40 13.50
C VAL A 200 3.57 9.37 14.15
N ARG A 201 4.69 9.62 13.47
CA ARG A 201 5.73 10.53 13.95
C ARG A 201 5.26 11.96 13.86
N THR A 202 5.54 12.75 14.91
CA THR A 202 5.16 14.17 14.96
C THR A 202 6.36 15.12 15.10
N ALA A 203 7.56 14.57 15.21
CA ALA A 203 8.78 15.36 15.44
C ALA A 203 9.11 16.34 14.29
N ARG A 204 8.84 15.96 13.04
CA ARG A 204 9.13 16.79 11.86
C ARG A 204 7.92 17.58 11.38
N LEU A 205 6.77 16.95 11.36
CA LEU A 205 5.53 17.51 10.86
C LEU A 205 4.40 17.24 11.86
N PRO A 206 3.79 18.29 12.42
CA PRO A 206 2.66 18.13 13.33
C PRO A 206 1.51 17.36 12.67
N LEU A 207 0.72 16.67 13.49
CA LEU A 207 -0.33 15.78 13.04
C LEU A 207 -1.40 16.46 12.15
N ASP A 208 -1.80 17.69 12.53
CA ASP A 208 -2.79 18.47 11.76
C ASP A 208 -2.27 18.80 10.35
N ARG A 209 -0.96 19.01 10.22
CA ARG A 209 -0.32 19.24 8.91
C ARG A 209 -0.28 17.95 8.08
N GLN A 210 0.05 16.81 8.70
CA GLN A 210 0.03 15.52 8.01
C GLN A 210 -1.36 15.19 7.48
N LEU A 211 -2.38 15.47 8.28
CA LEU A 211 -3.79 15.31 7.87
C LEU A 211 -4.14 16.21 6.68
N ALA A 212 -3.76 17.49 6.75
CA ALA A 212 -4.02 18.46 5.68
C ALA A 212 -3.26 18.13 4.38
N GLU A 213 -2.02 17.62 4.49
CA GLU A 213 -1.20 17.23 3.34
C GLU A 213 -1.58 15.83 2.80
N GLY A 214 -2.38 15.06 3.56
CA GLY A 214 -2.81 13.72 3.19
C GLY A 214 -1.67 12.71 3.10
N THR A 215 -0.57 12.94 3.84
CA THR A 215 0.58 12.04 3.94
C THR A 215 0.99 11.88 5.39
N PHE A 216 1.22 10.64 5.82
CA PHE A 216 1.53 10.33 7.21
C PHE A 216 2.96 9.78 7.35
N ASP A 217 3.71 10.29 8.33
CA ASP A 217 5.04 9.76 8.65
C ASP A 217 4.88 8.56 9.61
N LEU A 218 4.53 7.41 9.02
CA LEU A 218 4.33 6.18 9.76
C LEU A 218 5.66 5.55 10.14
N CYS A 219 5.65 4.87 11.29
CA CYS A 219 6.77 4.12 11.81
C CYS A 219 6.28 2.79 12.41
N LEU A 220 6.73 1.67 11.84
CA LEU A 220 6.52 0.35 12.42
C LEU A 220 7.48 0.13 13.57
N ILE A 221 6.94 -0.33 14.70
CA ILE A 221 7.69 -0.60 15.92
C ILE A 221 7.46 -2.06 16.35
N ASP A 222 8.32 -2.56 17.25
CA ASP A 222 8.26 -3.91 17.84
C ASP A 222 8.50 -5.06 16.84
N PHE A 223 9.77 -5.34 16.58
CA PHE A 223 10.23 -6.39 15.66
C PHE A 223 10.35 -7.77 16.28
N GLY A 224 9.92 -7.95 17.50
CA GLY A 224 10.09 -9.20 18.21
C GLY A 224 9.35 -10.40 17.60
N SER A 225 8.45 -10.22 16.63
CA SER A 225 7.83 -11.29 15.84
C SER A 225 8.42 -11.38 14.44
N SER A 226 9.23 -10.41 14.02
CA SER A 226 9.75 -10.26 12.68
C SER A 226 10.71 -11.38 12.30
N LEU A 227 10.77 -11.67 11.02
CA LEU A 227 11.66 -12.68 10.45
C LEU A 227 12.22 -12.19 9.11
N ALA A 228 13.54 -12.39 8.92
CA ALA A 228 14.16 -12.26 7.61
C ALA A 228 13.78 -13.46 6.73
N LEU A 229 13.42 -13.20 5.47
CA LEU A 229 13.14 -14.26 4.51
C LEU A 229 14.43 -14.92 4.07
N GLU A 230 14.38 -16.24 3.86
CA GLU A 230 15.50 -17.01 3.32
C GLU A 230 15.32 -17.20 1.82
N PRO A 231 16.43 -17.31 1.03
CA PRO A 231 16.34 -17.64 -0.38
C PRO A 231 15.55 -18.94 -0.59
N ALA A 232 14.74 -18.99 -1.64
CA ALA A 232 13.92 -20.17 -1.96
C ALA A 232 14.74 -21.48 -2.07
N SER A 233 16.02 -21.40 -2.42
CA SER A 233 16.94 -22.52 -2.45
C SER A 233 17.30 -23.08 -1.06
N ALA A 234 17.23 -22.27 -0.01
CA ALA A 234 17.52 -22.67 1.36
C ALA A 234 16.31 -23.34 2.05
N VAL A 235 15.09 -23.03 1.62
CA VAL A 235 13.85 -23.60 2.17
C VAL A 235 13.73 -25.11 1.85
N ALA A 236 14.33 -25.57 0.75
CA ALA A 236 14.36 -26.99 0.37
C ALA A 236 15.37 -27.84 1.16
N GLY A 237 16.27 -27.22 1.92
CA GLY A 237 17.28 -27.88 2.75
C GLY A 237 16.81 -27.97 4.20
N THR A 238 16.69 -29.17 4.71
CA THR A 238 16.42 -29.48 6.12
C THR A 238 17.41 -28.76 7.03
N GLY A 239 17.01 -27.70 7.72
CA GLY A 239 17.82 -27.13 8.79
C GLY A 239 17.74 -25.64 9.05
N GLY A 240 16.87 -24.89 8.39
CA GLY A 240 16.66 -23.47 8.71
C GLY A 240 16.25 -23.31 10.17
N LYS A 241 16.83 -22.34 10.86
CA LYS A 241 16.50 -22.04 12.27
C LYS A 241 15.04 -21.60 12.34
N ALA A 242 14.17 -22.44 12.94
CA ALA A 242 12.80 -22.02 13.23
C ALA A 242 12.81 -20.73 14.04
N SER A 243 11.97 -19.75 13.68
CA SER A 243 11.92 -18.49 14.46
C SER A 243 11.45 -18.77 15.89
N PHE A 244 11.76 -17.84 16.78
CA PHE A 244 11.32 -17.95 18.18
C PHE A 244 9.80 -18.12 18.29
N THR A 245 9.03 -17.41 17.48
CA THR A 245 7.56 -17.49 17.44
C THR A 245 7.07 -18.88 17.03
N GLU A 246 7.80 -19.60 16.18
CA GLU A 246 7.49 -20.98 15.79
C GLU A 246 7.83 -21.98 16.90
N ARG A 247 8.88 -21.70 17.66
CA ARG A 247 9.32 -22.59 18.78
C ARG A 247 8.54 -22.34 20.07
N TYR A 248 7.93 -21.16 20.22
CA TYR A 248 7.24 -20.70 21.43
C TYR A 248 5.91 -20.03 21.11
N ALA A 249 5.08 -20.70 20.32
CA ALA A 249 3.71 -20.27 19.98
C ALA A 249 2.86 -19.88 21.22
N THR A 250 3.22 -20.38 22.40
CA THR A 250 2.58 -20.04 23.68
C THR A 250 2.95 -18.65 24.20
N LEU A 251 4.08 -18.06 23.77
CA LEU A 251 4.59 -16.78 24.31
C LEU A 251 4.16 -15.55 23.50
N ARG A 252 3.69 -15.73 22.27
CA ARG A 252 3.18 -14.64 21.44
C ARG A 252 1.84 -15.00 20.82
N ARG A 253 0.83 -14.44 21.38
CA ARG A 253 -0.42 -14.24 20.68
C ARG A 253 -0.18 -13.05 19.74
N ALA A 254 0.01 -13.31 18.42
CA ALA A 254 -0.33 -12.32 17.42
C ALA A 254 -1.69 -11.76 17.83
N THR A 255 -1.89 -10.46 17.73
CA THR A 255 -3.15 -9.85 18.15
C THR A 255 -4.25 -10.50 17.29
N VAL A 256 -5.01 -11.42 17.88
CA VAL A 256 -5.91 -12.36 17.19
C VAL A 256 -6.84 -11.65 16.21
N ALA A 257 -7.22 -10.42 16.55
CA ALA A 257 -8.09 -9.59 15.71
C ALA A 257 -7.49 -9.33 14.31
N TYR A 258 -6.17 -9.10 14.22
CA TYR A 258 -5.49 -8.71 12.98
C TYR A 258 -4.73 -9.87 12.32
N ALA A 259 -4.41 -10.92 13.07
CA ALA A 259 -3.64 -12.05 12.57
C ALA A 259 -4.38 -12.85 11.50
N PRO A 260 -3.74 -13.27 10.40
CA PRO A 260 -4.34 -14.15 9.42
C PRO A 260 -4.51 -15.59 9.97
N PRO A 261 -5.34 -16.43 9.33
CA PRO A 261 -5.64 -17.78 9.81
C PRO A 261 -4.40 -18.63 10.09
N GLU A 262 -3.41 -18.62 9.21
CA GLU A 262 -2.17 -19.41 9.32
C GLU A 262 -1.30 -19.04 10.54
N MET A 263 -1.55 -17.90 11.18
CA MET A 263 -0.92 -17.50 12.43
C MET A 263 -1.67 -17.98 13.68
N LEU A 264 -2.86 -18.55 13.52
CA LEU A 264 -3.78 -18.93 14.60
C LEU A 264 -3.90 -20.43 14.84
N THR A 265 -3.13 -21.25 14.14
CA THR A 265 -3.15 -22.71 14.26
C THR A 265 -1.74 -23.28 14.08
N ASP A 266 -1.49 -24.44 14.67
CA ASP A 266 -0.24 -25.20 14.49
C ASP A 266 -0.50 -26.53 13.74
N ASP A 267 -1.72 -26.78 13.29
CA ASP A 267 -2.19 -28.09 12.80
C ASP A 267 -2.30 -28.20 11.27
N ILE A 268 -1.68 -27.28 10.51
CA ILE A 268 -1.73 -27.34 9.03
C ILE A 268 -0.36 -27.68 8.42
N PRO A 269 -0.34 -28.42 7.29
CA PRO A 269 0.91 -28.72 6.60
C PRO A 269 1.56 -27.43 6.04
N ASP A 270 2.88 -27.47 5.86
CA ASP A 270 3.68 -26.38 5.29
C ASP A 270 3.58 -25.03 6.04
N LEU A 271 3.14 -25.08 7.32
CA LEU A 271 2.92 -23.90 8.14
C LEU A 271 4.11 -22.95 8.19
N ARG A 272 5.33 -23.51 8.18
CA ARG A 272 6.56 -22.72 8.18
C ARG A 272 6.65 -21.84 6.93
N ALA A 273 6.42 -22.41 5.75
CA ALA A 273 6.45 -21.67 4.49
C ALA A 273 5.35 -20.59 4.45
N LEU A 274 4.15 -20.92 4.95
CA LEU A 274 3.06 -19.96 5.06
C LEU A 274 3.40 -18.79 5.99
N ARG A 275 4.06 -19.06 7.14
CA ARG A 275 4.47 -18.04 8.11
C ARG A 275 5.71 -17.22 7.71
N MET A 276 6.34 -17.57 6.60
CA MET A 276 7.46 -16.82 6.01
C MET A 276 7.03 -15.99 4.78
N SER A 277 5.76 -15.81 4.54
CA SER A 277 5.25 -15.08 3.38
C SER A 277 4.87 -13.64 3.73
N PRO A 278 5.21 -12.64 2.91
CA PRO A 278 4.75 -11.25 3.06
C PRO A 278 3.22 -11.10 3.10
N ALA A 279 2.49 -12.07 2.55
CA ALA A 279 1.02 -12.08 2.56
C ALA A 279 0.40 -12.12 3.97
N ILE A 280 1.17 -12.48 5.00
CA ILE A 280 0.77 -12.35 6.41
C ILE A 280 0.56 -10.89 6.76
N ASP A 281 1.55 -10.06 6.43
CA ASP A 281 1.55 -8.64 6.75
C ASP A 281 0.50 -7.89 5.91
N VAL A 282 0.24 -8.35 4.68
CA VAL A 282 -0.86 -7.84 3.84
C VAL A 282 -2.21 -7.99 4.55
N TYR A 283 -2.49 -9.18 5.09
CA TYR A 283 -3.73 -9.43 5.84
C TYR A 283 -3.82 -8.55 7.09
N ALA A 284 -2.74 -8.46 7.88
CA ALA A 284 -2.71 -7.70 9.12
C ALA A 284 -2.83 -6.18 8.88
N ALA A 285 -2.16 -5.66 7.84
CA ALA A 285 -2.27 -4.27 7.43
C ALA A 285 -3.70 -3.95 6.93
N ALA A 286 -4.29 -4.84 6.13
CA ALA A 286 -5.68 -4.69 5.68
C ALA A 286 -6.68 -4.77 6.84
N SER A 287 -6.45 -5.64 7.84
CA SER A 287 -7.25 -5.69 9.06
C SER A 287 -7.18 -4.36 9.84
N THR A 288 -6.00 -3.72 9.85
CA THR A 288 -5.83 -2.38 10.43
C THR A 288 -6.63 -1.34 9.66
N VAL A 289 -6.54 -1.32 8.32
CA VAL A 289 -7.30 -0.36 7.49
C VAL A 289 -8.81 -0.62 7.61
N TYR A 290 -9.23 -1.88 7.66
CA TYR A 290 -10.62 -2.25 7.92
C TYR A 290 -11.14 -1.63 9.22
N GLU A 291 -10.37 -1.73 10.32
CA GLU A 291 -10.75 -1.12 11.60
C GLU A 291 -10.86 0.40 11.51
N LEU A 292 -9.98 1.07 10.77
CA LEU A 292 -10.06 2.52 10.55
C LEU A 292 -11.36 2.92 9.82
N ILE A 293 -11.82 2.09 8.89
CA ILE A 293 -13.05 2.32 8.12
C ILE A 293 -14.30 1.98 8.95
N ALA A 294 -14.30 0.81 9.59
CA ALA A 294 -15.49 0.23 10.21
C ALA A 294 -15.64 0.58 11.71
N GLY A 295 -14.59 1.10 12.34
CA GLY A 295 -14.56 1.40 13.77
C GLY A 295 -14.30 0.17 14.67
N ALA A 296 -14.24 -1.03 14.09
CA ALA A 296 -13.94 -2.29 14.77
C ALA A 296 -13.10 -3.19 13.86
N ALA A 297 -12.27 -4.06 14.44
CA ALA A 297 -11.48 -5.01 13.68
C ALA A 297 -12.36 -6.04 12.94
N PRO A 298 -11.86 -6.69 11.85
CA PRO A 298 -12.59 -7.74 11.18
C PRO A 298 -13.03 -8.83 12.17
N TYR A 299 -14.26 -9.34 12.04
CA TYR A 299 -14.89 -10.33 12.93
C TYR A 299 -15.25 -9.84 14.34
N GLU A 300 -14.96 -8.60 14.71
CA GLU A 300 -15.48 -7.96 15.93
C GLU A 300 -16.83 -7.30 15.61
N ALA A 301 -17.84 -7.60 16.42
CA ALA A 301 -19.13 -6.93 16.26
C ALA A 301 -18.96 -5.44 16.61
N ALA A 302 -19.31 -4.56 15.68
CA ALA A 302 -19.39 -3.12 15.98
C ALA A 302 -20.31 -2.90 17.19
N PRO A 303 -19.99 -1.99 18.14
CA PRO A 303 -20.83 -1.69 19.27
C PRO A 303 -22.18 -1.20 18.75
N SER A 304 -23.22 -2.01 18.93
CA SER A 304 -24.58 -1.67 18.53
C SER A 304 -25.09 -0.51 19.40
N THR A 305 -25.26 0.66 18.79
CA THR A 305 -25.84 1.87 19.40
C THR A 305 -27.35 1.77 19.69
N SER A 306 -27.97 0.62 19.44
CA SER A 306 -29.38 0.41 19.76
C SER A 306 -29.53 -0.47 21.00
N GLY A 307 -29.74 0.18 22.15
CA GLY A 307 -30.24 -0.47 23.36
C GLY A 307 -31.61 -1.09 23.14
N THR A 308 -31.68 -2.34 22.76
CA THR A 308 -32.83 -3.20 22.94
C THR A 308 -32.38 -4.49 23.59
N SER A 309 -32.56 -4.48 24.90
CA SER A 309 -32.47 -5.64 25.77
C SER A 309 -33.37 -6.77 25.25
N GLY A 310 -32.82 -7.97 25.13
CA GLY A 310 -33.63 -9.17 25.17
C GLY A 310 -33.51 -10.11 24.00
N SER A 311 -32.40 -10.80 23.88
CA SER A 311 -32.44 -12.20 23.46
C SER A 311 -31.18 -12.92 23.97
N ARG A 312 -31.41 -13.90 24.85
CA ARG A 312 -30.38 -14.88 25.23
C ARG A 312 -29.90 -15.57 23.95
N LYS A 313 -28.78 -15.08 23.37
CA LYS A 313 -28.06 -15.85 22.36
C LYS A 313 -27.66 -17.18 22.95
N LYS A 314 -28.22 -18.27 22.40
CA LYS A 314 -27.71 -19.63 22.57
C LYS A 314 -26.19 -19.57 22.45
N THR A 315 -25.48 -20.19 23.42
CA THR A 315 -24.06 -20.48 23.35
C THR A 315 -23.79 -21.18 22.03
N ARG A 316 -23.41 -20.44 20.99
CA ARG A 316 -22.78 -21.02 19.80
C ARG A 316 -21.47 -21.62 20.32
N ASP A 317 -21.21 -22.88 19.99
CA ASP A 317 -19.86 -23.44 20.11
C ASP A 317 -18.92 -22.41 19.50
N ILE A 318 -18.05 -21.83 20.36
CA ILE A 318 -17.11 -20.79 19.93
C ILE A 318 -16.10 -21.50 19.03
N ALA A 319 -16.32 -21.40 17.72
CA ALA A 319 -15.35 -21.88 16.75
C ALA A 319 -13.99 -21.26 17.08
N SER A 320 -12.90 -22.03 16.98
CA SER A 320 -11.57 -21.48 17.17
C SER A 320 -11.39 -20.26 16.23
N PRO A 321 -10.63 -19.22 16.64
CA PRO A 321 -10.40 -18.05 15.76
C PRO A 321 -9.87 -18.45 14.38
N TYR A 322 -9.09 -19.52 14.30
CA TYR A 322 -8.65 -20.11 13.04
C TYR A 322 -9.84 -20.52 12.15
N ARG A 323 -10.74 -21.37 12.68
CA ARG A 323 -11.91 -21.84 11.91
C ARG A 323 -12.83 -20.70 11.52
N LEU A 324 -13.04 -19.74 12.42
CA LEU A 324 -13.85 -18.56 12.10
C LEU A 324 -13.30 -17.83 10.87
N LYS A 325 -11.99 -17.59 10.80
CA LYS A 325 -11.36 -16.87 9.69
C LYS A 325 -11.17 -17.70 8.42
N MET A 326 -11.18 -19.03 8.52
CA MET A 326 -11.13 -19.93 7.37
C MET A 326 -12.50 -20.17 6.73
N ASP A 327 -13.52 -20.33 7.57
CA ASP A 327 -14.86 -20.77 7.12
C ASP A 327 -15.79 -19.59 6.78
N THR A 328 -15.45 -18.38 7.25
CA THR A 328 -16.26 -17.18 7.02
C THR A 328 -15.39 -16.02 6.54
N LEU A 329 -15.93 -15.19 5.64
CA LEU A 329 -15.35 -13.89 5.35
C LEU A 329 -15.81 -12.88 6.41
N PRO A 330 -15.02 -11.83 6.70
CA PRO A 330 -15.49 -10.74 7.53
C PRO A 330 -16.67 -10.03 6.85
N ASP A 331 -17.51 -9.40 7.63
CA ASP A 331 -18.59 -8.57 7.10
C ASP A 331 -18.00 -7.46 6.19
N TYR A 332 -18.77 -7.08 5.17
CA TYR A 332 -18.36 -5.96 4.33
C TYR A 332 -18.37 -4.68 5.18
N PRO A 333 -17.29 -3.86 5.17
CA PRO A 333 -17.17 -2.73 6.10
C PRO A 333 -18.26 -1.68 5.85
N ILE A 334 -18.77 -1.12 6.94
CA ILE A 334 -19.73 -0.02 6.92
C ILE A 334 -18.96 1.25 7.25
N GLY A 335 -18.66 2.05 6.24
CA GLY A 335 -17.93 3.30 6.39
C GLY A 335 -18.76 4.46 6.95
N ALA A 336 -18.12 5.60 7.16
CA ALA A 336 -18.74 6.78 7.75
C ALA A 336 -19.89 7.38 6.89
N HIS A 337 -19.87 7.20 5.57
CA HIS A 337 -20.92 7.72 4.67
C HIS A 337 -22.12 6.77 4.51
N ALA A 338 -22.21 5.74 5.36
CA ALA A 338 -23.34 4.81 5.32
C ALA A 338 -24.68 5.50 5.68
N PRO A 339 -25.81 4.95 5.25
CA PRO A 339 -27.13 5.49 5.62
C PRO A 339 -27.32 5.61 7.13
N GLY A 340 -27.99 6.68 7.55
CA GLY A 340 -28.30 6.95 8.97
C GLY A 340 -27.32 7.86 9.70
N CYS A 341 -26.22 8.28 9.07
CA CYS A 341 -25.31 9.30 9.59
C CYS A 341 -25.79 10.72 9.16
N ASP A 342 -25.52 11.74 9.98
CA ASP A 342 -25.70 13.15 9.59
C ASP A 342 -24.56 13.57 8.65
N LEU A 343 -24.83 13.55 7.35
CA LEU A 343 -23.82 13.85 6.34
C LEU A 343 -23.29 15.29 6.46
N THR A 344 -24.15 16.26 6.82
CA THR A 344 -23.70 17.65 7.00
C THR A 344 -22.70 17.78 8.13
N GLN A 345 -22.92 17.08 9.25
CA GLN A 345 -21.99 17.07 10.37
C GLN A 345 -20.69 16.34 10.02
N LEU A 346 -20.76 15.22 9.29
CA LEU A 346 -19.60 14.49 8.81
C LEU A 346 -18.72 15.35 7.90
N LEU A 347 -19.29 15.97 6.89
CA LEU A 347 -18.55 16.81 5.94
C LEU A 347 -17.86 18.00 6.61
N ARG A 348 -18.36 18.51 7.74
CA ARG A 348 -17.64 19.52 8.53
C ARG A 348 -16.34 19.00 9.14
N ARG A 349 -16.25 17.71 9.40
CA ARG A 349 -15.05 17.03 9.93
C ARG A 349 -14.14 16.47 8.84
N GLU A 350 -14.58 16.49 7.60
CA GLU A 350 -13.91 15.94 6.42
C GLU A 350 -13.73 17.00 5.32
N PRO A 351 -12.88 18.00 5.51
CA PRO A 351 -12.79 19.15 4.61
C PRO A 351 -12.47 18.77 3.17
N ASP A 352 -11.64 17.74 2.95
CA ASP A 352 -11.27 17.28 1.58
C ASP A 352 -12.45 16.63 0.88
N VAL A 353 -13.24 15.84 1.62
CA VAL A 353 -14.47 15.22 1.10
C VAL A 353 -15.52 16.28 0.86
N ALA A 354 -15.67 17.22 1.80
CA ALA A 354 -16.61 18.35 1.67
C ALA A 354 -16.31 19.19 0.44
N LEU A 355 -15.02 19.48 0.16
CA LEU A 355 -14.63 20.24 -1.03
C LEU A 355 -14.99 19.47 -2.31
N ALA A 356 -14.62 18.19 -2.39
CA ALA A 356 -14.93 17.33 -3.53
C ALA A 356 -16.45 17.19 -3.76
N ALA A 357 -17.23 17.08 -2.68
CA ALA A 357 -18.68 16.97 -2.73
C ALA A 357 -19.34 18.30 -3.10
N ALA A 358 -18.91 19.41 -2.49
CA ALA A 358 -19.51 20.73 -2.68
C ALA A 358 -19.41 21.25 -4.12
N GLU A 359 -18.25 21.13 -4.74
CA GLU A 359 -18.05 21.56 -6.12
C GLU A 359 -18.98 20.83 -7.09
N GLN A 360 -19.18 19.54 -6.89
CA GLN A 360 -20.01 18.71 -7.77
C GLN A 360 -21.50 18.84 -7.45
N ALA A 361 -21.86 18.88 -6.16
CA ALA A 361 -23.25 19.07 -5.72
C ALA A 361 -23.78 20.43 -6.17
N GLN A 362 -23.00 21.50 -6.05
CA GLN A 362 -23.37 22.83 -6.53
C GLN A 362 -23.68 22.86 -8.02
N GLN A 363 -22.86 22.19 -8.85
CA GLN A 363 -23.07 22.11 -10.29
C GLN A 363 -24.37 21.38 -10.66
N LEU A 364 -24.79 20.44 -9.81
CA LEU A 364 -25.98 19.61 -10.03
C LEU A 364 -27.22 20.10 -9.27
N GLY A 365 -27.10 21.15 -8.44
CA GLY A 365 -28.18 21.70 -7.64
C GLY A 365 -28.64 20.78 -6.50
N LEU A 366 -27.74 19.95 -5.96
CA LEU A 366 -28.03 19.02 -4.87
C LEU A 366 -27.83 19.70 -3.52
N GLU A 367 -28.67 19.35 -2.56
CA GLU A 367 -28.52 19.78 -1.15
C GLU A 367 -27.36 19.01 -0.48
N PRO A 368 -26.65 19.62 0.50
CA PRO A 368 -25.49 19.02 1.15
C PRO A 368 -25.76 17.72 1.93
N ASP A 369 -27.02 17.48 2.31
CA ASP A 369 -27.46 16.28 3.05
C ASP A 369 -28.32 15.34 2.21
N SER A 370 -28.33 15.55 0.87
CA SER A 370 -29.12 14.74 -0.04
C SER A 370 -28.72 13.27 0.01
N GLU A 371 -29.70 12.39 -0.18
CA GLU A 371 -29.48 10.95 -0.24
C GLU A 371 -28.63 10.59 -1.46
N GLU A 372 -28.79 11.32 -2.57
CA GLU A 372 -27.99 11.15 -3.78
C GLU A 372 -26.50 11.42 -3.54
N LEU A 373 -26.16 12.44 -2.76
CA LEU A 373 -24.76 12.73 -2.41
C LEU A 373 -24.19 11.63 -1.52
N ARG A 374 -24.97 11.16 -0.55
CA ARG A 374 -24.56 10.05 0.33
C ARG A 374 -24.32 8.76 -0.46
N ASP A 375 -25.23 8.41 -1.34
CA ASP A 375 -25.11 7.24 -2.19
C ASP A 375 -23.89 7.34 -3.12
N ALA A 376 -23.63 8.53 -3.65
CA ALA A 376 -22.46 8.77 -4.48
C ALA A 376 -21.14 8.58 -3.71
N LEU A 377 -21.06 9.08 -2.47
CA LEU A 377 -19.89 8.91 -1.60
C LEU A 377 -19.70 7.43 -1.23
N ALA A 378 -20.76 6.78 -0.74
CA ALA A 378 -20.72 5.36 -0.40
C ALA A 378 -20.35 4.48 -1.60
N PHE A 379 -20.75 4.90 -2.80
CA PHE A 379 -20.40 4.22 -4.03
C PHE A 379 -18.92 4.35 -4.39
N VAL A 380 -18.31 5.50 -4.17
CA VAL A 380 -16.86 5.69 -4.34
C VAL A 380 -16.09 4.92 -3.27
N ASP A 381 -16.53 4.98 -2.02
CA ASP A 381 -15.88 4.30 -0.89
C ASP A 381 -15.84 2.78 -1.06
N ALA A 382 -16.82 2.21 -1.75
CA ALA A 382 -16.84 0.78 -2.06
C ALA A 382 -15.59 0.30 -2.82
N GLN A 383 -14.92 1.18 -3.59
CA GLN A 383 -13.65 0.82 -4.23
C GLN A 383 -12.54 0.55 -3.20
N LEU A 384 -12.45 1.36 -2.14
CA LEU A 384 -11.53 1.12 -1.04
C LEU A 384 -11.86 -0.18 -0.31
N PHE A 385 -13.16 -0.40 -0.04
CA PHE A 385 -13.61 -1.59 0.69
C PHE A 385 -13.30 -2.87 -0.07
N ASP A 386 -13.49 -2.87 -1.40
CA ASP A 386 -13.14 -4.00 -2.25
C ASP A 386 -11.63 -4.32 -2.21
N VAL A 387 -10.77 -3.29 -2.16
CA VAL A 387 -9.31 -3.44 -2.00
C VAL A 387 -8.99 -4.12 -0.66
N VAL A 388 -9.58 -3.64 0.43
CA VAL A 388 -9.37 -4.18 1.78
C VAL A 388 -9.87 -5.61 1.88
N MET A 389 -11.07 -5.89 1.38
CA MET A 389 -11.66 -7.23 1.42
C MET A 389 -10.86 -8.25 0.62
N ALA A 390 -10.27 -7.88 -0.50
CA ALA A 390 -9.40 -8.78 -1.26
C ALA A 390 -8.13 -9.18 -0.48
N CYS A 391 -7.59 -8.27 0.34
CA CYS A 391 -6.43 -8.56 1.20
C CYS A 391 -6.79 -9.49 2.36
N LEU A 392 -8.06 -9.53 2.79
CA LEU A 392 -8.58 -10.36 3.89
C LEU A 392 -8.98 -11.77 3.45
N SER A 393 -8.55 -12.22 2.26
CA SER A 393 -8.76 -13.61 1.83
C SER A 393 -8.19 -14.58 2.86
N SER A 394 -8.99 -15.62 3.20
CA SER A 394 -8.55 -16.71 4.08
C SER A 394 -7.38 -17.50 3.49
N HIS A 395 -7.35 -17.64 2.16
CA HIS A 395 -6.27 -18.30 1.46
C HIS A 395 -5.16 -17.31 1.09
N GLN A 396 -3.96 -17.55 1.60
CA GLN A 396 -2.79 -16.68 1.42
C GLN A 396 -2.46 -16.39 -0.05
N LYS A 397 -2.56 -17.39 -0.93
CA LYS A 397 -2.27 -17.28 -2.37
C LYS A 397 -3.21 -16.32 -3.14
N ASP A 398 -4.39 -16.04 -2.56
CA ASP A 398 -5.39 -15.19 -3.19
C ASP A 398 -5.25 -13.73 -2.74
N ARG A 399 -4.35 -13.45 -1.78
CA ARG A 399 -4.05 -12.09 -1.32
C ARG A 399 -3.16 -11.38 -2.33
N PRO A 400 -3.45 -10.09 -2.62
CA PRO A 400 -2.62 -9.31 -3.53
C PRO A 400 -1.24 -9.01 -2.92
N GLU A 401 -0.28 -8.69 -3.76
CA GLU A 401 1.05 -8.23 -3.35
C GLU A 401 1.01 -6.83 -2.70
N PRO A 402 1.88 -6.52 -1.72
CA PRO A 402 1.91 -5.20 -1.06
C PRO A 402 1.94 -4.02 -2.04
N ALA A 403 2.78 -4.11 -3.09
CA ALA A 403 2.91 -3.05 -4.10
C ALA A 403 1.65 -2.87 -4.96
N ALA A 404 0.84 -3.92 -5.13
CA ALA A 404 -0.42 -3.82 -5.84
C ALA A 404 -1.48 -3.11 -5.00
N VAL A 405 -1.49 -3.38 -3.70
CA VAL A 405 -2.40 -2.73 -2.75
C VAL A 405 -2.04 -1.25 -2.59
N GLU A 406 -0.75 -0.95 -2.40
CA GLU A 406 -0.26 0.45 -2.33
C GLU A 406 -0.69 1.24 -3.57
N ALA A 407 -0.45 0.70 -4.77
CA ALA A 407 -0.83 1.35 -6.02
C ALA A 407 -2.36 1.54 -6.17
N ALA A 408 -3.16 0.59 -5.68
CA ALA A 408 -4.62 0.70 -5.70
C ALA A 408 -5.12 1.78 -4.73
N LEU A 409 -4.56 1.84 -3.52
CA LEU A 409 -4.87 2.86 -2.52
C LEU A 409 -4.42 4.26 -2.99
N SER A 410 -3.24 4.36 -3.62
CA SER A 410 -2.77 5.61 -4.24
C SER A 410 -3.73 6.07 -5.33
N ALA A 411 -4.13 5.18 -6.24
CA ALA A 411 -5.10 5.49 -7.28
C ALA A 411 -6.47 5.91 -6.72
N PHE A 412 -6.92 5.29 -5.64
CA PHE A 412 -8.14 5.69 -4.94
C PHE A 412 -8.03 7.13 -4.42
N CYS A 413 -6.94 7.46 -3.72
CA CYS A 413 -6.71 8.80 -3.19
C CYS A 413 -6.65 9.86 -4.30
N ASP A 414 -5.92 9.57 -5.38
CA ASP A 414 -5.70 10.49 -6.49
C ASP A 414 -6.97 10.78 -7.31
N HIS A 415 -7.85 9.78 -7.42
CA HIS A 415 -9.08 9.90 -8.20
C HIS A 415 -10.34 10.15 -7.37
N TYR A 416 -10.22 10.28 -6.03
CA TYR A 416 -11.37 10.37 -5.14
C TYR A 416 -12.36 11.47 -5.56
N ALA A 417 -11.88 12.71 -5.64
CA ALA A 417 -12.73 13.86 -6.02
C ALA A 417 -13.36 13.71 -7.41
N GLN A 418 -12.58 13.23 -8.38
CA GLN A 418 -13.08 12.97 -9.71
C GLN A 418 -14.14 11.87 -9.72
N ASN A 419 -13.96 10.82 -8.94
CA ASN A 419 -14.89 9.71 -8.84
C ASN A 419 -16.19 10.10 -8.13
N VAL A 420 -16.14 11.00 -7.13
CA VAL A 420 -17.35 11.59 -6.56
C VAL A 420 -18.18 12.32 -7.62
N GLY A 421 -17.55 13.17 -8.44
CA GLY A 421 -18.21 13.84 -9.54
C GLY A 421 -18.78 12.89 -10.60
N ARG A 422 -18.03 11.82 -10.94
CA ARG A 422 -18.49 10.78 -11.88
C ARG A 422 -19.68 10.01 -11.31
N SER A 423 -19.62 9.64 -10.03
CA SER A 423 -20.71 8.95 -9.36
C SER A 423 -22.01 9.76 -9.38
N LEU A 424 -21.93 11.05 -9.07
CA LEU A 424 -23.08 11.96 -9.10
C LEU A 424 -23.69 12.12 -10.50
N ARG A 425 -22.88 12.00 -11.56
CA ARG A 425 -23.36 12.04 -12.96
C ARG A 425 -23.77 10.68 -13.51
N GLY A 426 -23.69 9.61 -12.68
CA GLY A 426 -23.99 8.25 -13.13
C GLY A 426 -22.94 7.68 -14.11
N GLU A 427 -21.73 8.24 -14.14
CA GLU A 427 -20.62 7.79 -14.99
C GLU A 427 -19.85 6.65 -14.32
N PRO A 428 -19.22 5.76 -15.08
CA PRO A 428 -18.37 4.72 -14.49
C PRO A 428 -17.17 5.34 -13.78
N LEU A 429 -16.85 4.84 -12.59
CA LEU A 429 -15.71 5.32 -11.80
C LEU A 429 -14.38 4.94 -12.46
N THR A 430 -13.36 5.77 -12.23
CA THR A 430 -11.97 5.40 -12.53
C THR A 430 -11.58 4.24 -11.63
N PRO A 431 -11.14 3.09 -12.16
CA PRO A 431 -10.87 1.91 -11.35
C PRO A 431 -9.58 2.05 -10.52
N CYS A 432 -9.52 1.34 -9.39
CA CYS A 432 -8.34 1.17 -8.55
C CYS A 432 -7.81 -0.27 -8.73
N PRO A 433 -7.00 -0.57 -9.75
CA PRO A 433 -6.64 -1.94 -10.08
C PRO A 433 -5.61 -2.53 -9.11
N MET A 434 -5.94 -3.68 -8.51
CA MET A 434 -5.03 -4.47 -7.66
C MET A 434 -4.24 -5.56 -8.42
N ASP A 435 -4.39 -5.64 -9.72
CA ASP A 435 -3.82 -6.72 -10.53
C ASP A 435 -2.29 -6.64 -10.67
N ALA A 436 -1.55 -6.86 -9.59
CA ALA A 436 -0.09 -7.04 -9.71
C ALA A 436 0.24 -8.39 -10.37
N SER A 437 -0.45 -9.47 -10.00
CA SER A 437 -0.29 -10.77 -10.67
C SER A 437 -0.74 -10.69 -12.13
N GLY A 438 -1.88 -10.07 -12.42
CA GLY A 438 -2.31 -9.78 -13.78
C GLY A 438 -1.35 -8.87 -14.53
N ARG A 439 -0.75 -7.86 -13.87
CA ARG A 439 0.29 -7.01 -14.49
C ARG A 439 1.58 -7.78 -14.79
N ALA A 440 2.06 -8.61 -13.87
CA ALA A 440 3.25 -9.43 -14.08
C ALA A 440 3.03 -10.46 -15.21
N VAL A 441 1.91 -11.18 -15.19
CA VAL A 441 1.52 -12.12 -16.25
C VAL A 441 1.34 -11.38 -17.59
N ARG A 442 0.63 -10.25 -17.62
CA ARG A 442 0.48 -9.44 -18.83
C ARG A 442 1.82 -8.92 -19.34
N ARG A 443 2.70 -8.46 -18.44
CA ARG A 443 4.05 -8.03 -18.82
C ARG A 443 4.87 -9.19 -19.38
N ALA A 444 4.81 -10.36 -18.76
CA ALA A 444 5.47 -11.56 -19.25
C ALA A 444 4.92 -12.01 -20.62
N LEU A 445 3.60 -11.99 -20.80
CA LEU A 445 2.95 -12.25 -22.09
C LEU A 445 3.34 -11.22 -23.14
N MET A 446 3.36 -9.93 -22.79
CA MET A 446 3.80 -8.87 -23.70
C MET A 446 5.26 -9.03 -24.12
N VAL A 447 6.15 -9.30 -23.15
CA VAL A 447 7.57 -9.55 -23.44
C VAL A 447 7.70 -10.79 -24.31
N GLY A 448 7.04 -11.89 -23.97
CA GLY A 448 7.02 -13.11 -24.77
C GLY A 448 6.50 -12.88 -26.19
N ALA A 449 5.39 -12.21 -26.35
CA ALA A 449 4.83 -11.86 -27.65
C ALA A 449 5.76 -10.95 -28.45
N THR A 450 6.40 -9.96 -27.81
CA THR A 450 7.36 -9.06 -28.46
C THR A 450 8.57 -9.81 -28.96
N ILE A 451 9.11 -10.76 -28.16
CA ILE A 451 10.25 -11.60 -28.56
C ILE A 451 9.84 -12.49 -29.76
N VAL A 452 8.71 -13.17 -29.68
CA VAL A 452 8.23 -14.06 -30.75
C VAL A 452 7.98 -13.28 -32.04
N CYS A 453 7.24 -12.16 -31.95
CA CYS A 453 7.00 -11.30 -33.12
C CYS A 453 8.29 -10.73 -33.69
N GLY A 454 9.23 -10.32 -32.84
CA GLY A 454 10.54 -9.81 -33.25
C GLY A 454 11.37 -10.86 -34.00
N VAL A 455 11.39 -12.11 -33.50
CA VAL A 455 12.11 -13.22 -34.17
C VAL A 455 11.45 -13.54 -35.53
N VAL A 456 10.12 -13.69 -35.56
CA VAL A 456 9.38 -13.96 -36.81
C VAL A 456 9.63 -12.83 -37.81
N TRP A 457 9.53 -11.58 -37.37
CA TRP A 457 9.79 -10.42 -38.19
C TRP A 457 11.22 -10.39 -38.74
N ALA A 458 12.25 -10.63 -37.90
CA ALA A 458 13.63 -10.68 -38.33
C ALA A 458 13.87 -11.77 -39.39
N VAL A 459 13.30 -12.96 -39.19
CA VAL A 459 13.40 -14.06 -40.16
C VAL A 459 12.76 -13.67 -41.48
N VAL A 460 11.57 -13.06 -41.47
CA VAL A 460 10.87 -12.62 -42.69
C VAL A 460 11.68 -11.53 -43.43
N VAL A 461 12.15 -10.51 -42.70
CA VAL A 461 12.95 -9.42 -43.30
C VAL A 461 14.26 -9.93 -43.91
N VAL A 462 15.00 -10.78 -43.16
CA VAL A 462 16.25 -11.35 -43.66
C VAL A 462 16.05 -12.26 -44.85
N SER A 463 15.01 -13.12 -44.82
CA SER A 463 14.71 -14.02 -45.93
C SER A 463 14.31 -13.24 -47.21
N ALA A 464 13.47 -12.20 -47.05
CA ALA A 464 13.07 -11.33 -48.17
C ALA A 464 14.25 -10.51 -48.72
N ALA A 465 15.13 -10.02 -47.83
CA ALA A 465 16.34 -9.29 -48.24
C ALA A 465 17.35 -10.19 -48.99
N LEU A 466 17.51 -11.45 -48.53
CA LEU A 466 18.35 -12.43 -49.24
C LEU A 466 17.79 -12.79 -50.61
N LEU A 467 16.45 -12.97 -50.75
CA LEU A 467 15.79 -13.20 -52.02
C LEU A 467 15.93 -12.02 -52.97
N ALA A 468 15.88 -10.78 -52.43
CA ALA A 468 16.02 -9.57 -53.24
C ALA A 468 17.48 -9.22 -53.58
N SER A 469 18.45 -9.80 -52.86
CA SER A 469 19.87 -9.49 -53.04
C SER A 469 20.36 -9.88 -54.43
N GLY A 470 20.85 -8.90 -55.18
CA GLY A 470 21.34 -9.10 -56.55
C GLY A 470 20.24 -9.14 -57.64
N ALA A 471 18.98 -9.04 -57.29
CA ALA A 471 17.88 -8.96 -58.27
C ALA A 471 18.01 -7.69 -59.10
N ARG A 472 17.85 -7.81 -60.43
CA ARG A 472 17.77 -6.64 -61.32
C ARG A 472 16.39 -5.98 -61.17
N VAL A 473 16.44 -4.71 -60.86
CA VAL A 473 15.24 -3.89 -60.67
C VAL A 473 15.30 -2.70 -61.61
N THR A 474 14.20 -2.44 -62.27
CA THR A 474 13.97 -1.20 -63.01
C THR A 474 12.83 -0.47 -62.32
N ALA A 475 13.14 0.65 -61.68
CA ALA A 475 12.15 1.51 -61.04
C ALA A 475 11.86 2.73 -61.94
N THR A 476 10.59 3.00 -62.17
CA THR A 476 10.14 4.17 -62.97
C THR A 476 9.28 5.06 -62.05
N LEU A 477 9.75 6.27 -61.79
CA LEU A 477 8.99 7.28 -61.06
C LEU A 477 8.85 8.54 -61.90
N GLY A 478 7.72 8.70 -62.59
CA GLY A 478 7.53 9.75 -63.56
C GLY A 478 8.50 9.64 -64.75
N SER A 479 9.31 10.66 -64.97
CA SER A 479 10.36 10.66 -66.01
C SER A 479 11.69 10.07 -65.59
N LEU A 480 11.86 9.71 -64.31
CA LEU A 480 13.07 9.10 -63.77
C LEU A 480 13.01 7.58 -63.93
N VAL A 481 13.96 7.02 -64.66
CA VAL A 481 14.13 5.58 -64.84
C VAL A 481 15.48 5.18 -64.19
N TRP A 482 15.44 4.36 -63.18
CA TRP A 482 16.62 3.77 -62.56
C TRP A 482 16.64 2.26 -62.84
N SER A 483 17.76 1.75 -63.28
CA SER A 483 17.95 0.33 -63.45
C SER A 483 19.28 -0.11 -62.82
N GLY A 484 19.22 -1.15 -61.97
CA GLY A 484 20.39 -1.65 -61.26
C GLY A 484 20.10 -2.95 -60.52
N SER A 485 21.12 -3.48 -59.86
CA SER A 485 20.95 -4.57 -58.91
C SER A 485 20.59 -4.02 -57.52
N LEU A 486 19.56 -4.60 -56.86
CA LEU A 486 19.13 -4.21 -55.51
C LEU A 486 20.11 -4.79 -54.46
N PRO A 487 20.85 -3.95 -53.70
CA PRO A 487 21.63 -4.44 -52.59
C PRO A 487 20.73 -5.00 -51.49
N GLY A 488 21.05 -6.19 -50.94
CA GLY A 488 20.26 -6.82 -49.87
C GLY A 488 20.08 -5.94 -48.64
N ILE A 489 21.08 -5.10 -48.32
CA ILE A 489 21.03 -4.14 -47.20
C ILE A 489 19.93 -3.09 -47.42
N ILE A 490 19.77 -2.56 -48.66
CA ILE A 490 18.73 -1.57 -48.96
C ILE A 490 17.34 -2.21 -48.82
N ALA A 491 17.18 -3.43 -49.34
CA ALA A 491 15.94 -4.17 -49.19
C ALA A 491 15.63 -4.44 -47.69
N ALA A 492 16.61 -4.84 -46.89
CA ALA A 492 16.43 -5.05 -45.47
C ALA A 492 16.02 -3.78 -44.74
N LEU A 493 16.66 -2.65 -45.01
CA LEU A 493 16.31 -1.36 -44.41
C LEU A 493 14.90 -0.89 -44.82
N ALA A 494 14.54 -1.02 -46.10
CA ALA A 494 13.21 -0.64 -46.58
C ALA A 494 12.09 -1.47 -45.91
N LEU A 495 12.34 -2.74 -45.62
CA LEU A 495 11.40 -3.62 -44.94
C LEU A 495 11.36 -3.40 -43.40
N ALA A 496 12.49 -3.01 -42.82
CA ALA A 496 12.61 -2.88 -41.37
C ALA A 496 12.15 -1.51 -40.81
N LEU A 497 12.46 -0.42 -41.55
CA LEU A 497 12.19 0.94 -41.09
C LEU A 497 10.73 1.21 -40.72
N PRO A 498 9.70 0.76 -41.45
CA PRO A 498 8.31 0.99 -41.07
C PRO A 498 7.95 0.39 -39.74
N GLY A 499 8.34 -0.86 -39.46
CA GLY A 499 8.08 -1.53 -38.20
C GLY A 499 8.78 -0.84 -37.01
N ILE A 500 10.07 -0.47 -37.18
CA ILE A 500 10.83 0.26 -36.16
C ILE A 500 10.20 1.62 -35.87
N ALA A 501 9.82 2.36 -36.90
CA ALA A 501 9.18 3.67 -36.76
C ALA A 501 7.83 3.58 -36.03
N GLY A 502 7.01 2.58 -36.35
CA GLY A 502 5.74 2.34 -35.71
C GLY A 502 5.88 2.03 -34.21
N VAL A 503 6.78 1.10 -33.87
CA VAL A 503 7.05 0.74 -32.45
C VAL A 503 7.65 1.91 -31.69
N ALA A 504 8.61 2.63 -32.26
CA ALA A 504 9.24 3.79 -31.62
C ALA A 504 8.25 4.93 -31.36
N ALA A 505 7.41 5.26 -32.34
CA ALA A 505 6.38 6.29 -32.18
C ALA A 505 5.34 5.90 -31.13
N GLY A 506 4.95 4.62 -31.10
CA GLY A 506 4.05 4.10 -30.05
C GLY A 506 4.64 4.15 -28.66
N ALA A 507 5.94 3.85 -28.51
CA ALA A 507 6.64 3.84 -27.23
C ALA A 507 6.92 5.25 -26.66
N LEU A 508 7.06 6.26 -27.52
CA LEU A 508 7.34 7.64 -27.14
C LEU A 508 6.08 8.46 -26.78
N ALA A 509 4.91 7.93 -27.02
CA ALA A 509 3.65 8.64 -26.74
C ALA A 509 3.37 8.74 -25.24
N ARG A 510 2.69 9.81 -24.81
CA ARG A 510 2.38 10.08 -23.40
C ARG A 510 1.34 9.12 -22.82
N ASP A 511 0.40 8.70 -23.61
CA ASP A 511 -0.63 7.74 -23.22
C ASP A 511 -0.77 6.64 -24.28
N ARG A 512 -1.35 5.49 -23.92
CA ARG A 512 -1.36 4.32 -24.82
C ARG A 512 -2.35 4.43 -25.97
N ARG A 513 -3.43 5.19 -25.79
CA ARG A 513 -4.38 5.42 -26.87
C ARG A 513 -3.75 6.28 -27.97
N SER A 514 -3.05 7.35 -27.58
CA SER A 514 -2.28 8.15 -28.51
C SER A 514 -1.08 7.37 -29.06
N GLY A 515 -0.46 6.48 -28.26
CA GLY A 515 0.62 5.60 -28.68
C GLY A 515 0.21 4.61 -29.76
N PHE A 516 -0.94 3.97 -29.60
CA PHE A 516 -1.50 3.13 -30.66
C PHE A 516 -1.73 3.92 -31.95
N LEU A 517 -2.41 5.06 -31.87
CA LEU A 517 -2.69 5.90 -33.06
C LEU A 517 -1.42 6.43 -33.70
N GLN A 518 -0.48 6.97 -32.91
CA GLN A 518 0.79 7.50 -33.43
C GLN A 518 1.66 6.38 -34.01
N GLY A 519 1.69 5.21 -33.38
CA GLY A 519 2.41 4.06 -33.90
C GLY A 519 1.86 3.56 -35.25
N VAL A 520 0.54 3.45 -35.35
CA VAL A 520 -0.11 3.05 -36.62
C VAL A 520 0.08 4.12 -37.72
N LEU A 521 -0.01 5.41 -37.37
CA LEU A 521 0.26 6.50 -38.31
C LEU A 521 1.71 6.49 -38.79
N ALA A 522 2.68 6.34 -37.91
CA ALA A 522 4.09 6.29 -38.27
C ALA A 522 4.42 5.05 -39.13
N LEU A 523 3.86 3.88 -38.77
CA LEU A 523 3.97 2.66 -39.55
C LEU A 523 3.45 2.88 -40.98
N SER A 524 2.23 3.38 -41.09
CA SER A 524 1.59 3.61 -42.40
C SER A 524 2.32 4.68 -43.23
N ALA A 525 2.76 5.78 -42.60
CA ALA A 525 3.51 6.84 -43.26
C ALA A 525 4.85 6.38 -43.83
N CYS A 526 5.50 5.41 -43.18
CA CYS A 526 6.75 4.82 -43.68
C CYS A 526 6.51 3.70 -44.70
N GLU A 527 5.45 2.91 -44.57
CA GLU A 527 5.21 1.72 -45.39
C GLU A 527 4.60 2.08 -46.76
N VAL A 528 3.68 3.06 -46.79
CA VAL A 528 3.04 3.48 -48.05
C VAL A 528 4.05 3.92 -49.12
N PRO A 529 5.08 4.76 -48.84
CA PRO A 529 6.10 5.09 -49.81
C PRO A 529 6.87 3.87 -50.35
N VAL A 530 7.19 2.91 -49.47
CA VAL A 530 7.89 1.67 -49.87
C VAL A 530 7.02 0.82 -50.77
N LEU A 531 5.73 0.71 -50.48
CA LEU A 531 4.75 0.02 -51.35
C LEU A 531 4.62 0.69 -52.72
N VAL A 532 4.55 2.02 -52.73
CA VAL A 532 4.47 2.79 -54.01
C VAL A 532 5.73 2.55 -54.86
N VAL A 533 6.91 2.65 -54.27
CA VAL A 533 8.17 2.37 -54.96
C VAL A 533 8.23 0.92 -55.46
N ALA A 534 7.81 -0.04 -54.62
CA ALA A 534 7.75 -1.44 -54.99
C ALA A 534 6.77 -1.67 -56.16
N ALA A 535 5.59 -1.03 -56.16
CA ALA A 535 4.59 -1.14 -57.21
C ALA A 535 5.05 -0.50 -58.56
N CYS A 536 5.86 0.58 -58.49
CA CYS A 536 6.44 1.22 -59.66
C CYS A 536 7.73 0.53 -60.15
N SER A 537 8.16 -0.57 -59.50
CA SER A 537 9.38 -1.29 -59.84
C SER A 537 9.08 -2.59 -60.57
N VAL A 538 9.85 -2.85 -61.66
CA VAL A 538 9.80 -4.12 -62.36
C VAL A 538 11.00 -4.98 -61.97
N PHE A 539 10.71 -6.13 -61.34
CA PHE A 539 11.73 -7.10 -60.92
C PHE A 539 11.89 -8.18 -61.97
N SER A 540 13.15 -8.59 -62.22
CA SER A 540 13.47 -9.64 -63.15
C SER A 540 12.86 -11.00 -62.81
N GLN A 541 12.54 -11.18 -61.55
CA GLN A 541 11.94 -12.42 -61.03
C GLN A 541 10.66 -12.11 -60.25
N ARG A 542 9.54 -12.72 -60.65
CA ARG A 542 8.24 -12.55 -59.97
C ARG A 542 8.25 -13.00 -58.49
N ALA A 543 9.07 -14.01 -58.18
CA ALA A 543 9.25 -14.50 -56.83
C ALA A 543 9.80 -13.43 -55.88
N VAL A 544 10.72 -12.57 -56.33
CA VAL A 544 11.28 -11.48 -55.53
C VAL A 544 10.22 -10.44 -55.19
N MET A 545 9.40 -10.05 -56.16
CA MET A 545 8.29 -9.12 -55.92
C MET A 545 7.30 -9.69 -54.90
N GLY A 546 6.91 -10.96 -55.08
CA GLY A 546 5.99 -11.64 -54.15
C GLY A 546 6.57 -11.72 -52.71
N GLY A 547 7.86 -12.01 -52.59
CA GLY A 547 8.57 -12.07 -51.31
C GLY A 547 8.64 -10.72 -50.57
N LEU A 548 8.93 -9.63 -51.31
CA LEU A 548 8.97 -8.28 -50.75
C LEU A 548 7.58 -7.80 -50.30
N VAL A 549 6.55 -8.04 -51.09
CA VAL A 549 5.16 -7.69 -50.71
C VAL A 549 4.72 -8.49 -49.49
N ALA A 550 4.98 -9.80 -49.47
CA ALA A 550 4.67 -10.63 -48.32
C ALA A 550 5.40 -10.18 -47.04
N ALA A 551 6.67 -9.75 -47.16
CA ALA A 551 7.43 -9.24 -46.01
C ALA A 551 6.89 -7.88 -45.50
N LEU A 552 6.45 -6.99 -46.37
CA LEU A 552 5.79 -5.73 -45.98
C LEU A 552 4.47 -6.00 -45.23
N VAL A 553 3.61 -6.86 -45.82
CA VAL A 553 2.35 -7.25 -45.16
C VAL A 553 2.62 -7.88 -43.78
N ALA A 554 3.64 -8.75 -43.66
CA ALA A 554 4.03 -9.34 -42.38
C ALA A 554 4.56 -8.28 -41.38
N THR A 555 5.37 -7.32 -41.83
CA THR A 555 5.84 -6.21 -41.00
C THR A 555 4.67 -5.39 -40.48
N TYR A 556 3.72 -5.02 -41.37
CA TYR A 556 2.53 -4.28 -40.97
C TYR A 556 1.70 -5.05 -39.93
N THR A 557 1.35 -6.28 -40.22
CA THR A 557 0.49 -7.09 -39.34
C THR A 557 1.12 -7.37 -38.00
N LEU A 558 2.41 -7.71 -37.92
CA LEU A 558 3.12 -7.95 -36.68
C LEU A 558 3.26 -6.69 -35.84
N THR A 559 3.59 -5.55 -36.47
CA THR A 559 3.72 -4.26 -35.77
C THR A 559 2.35 -3.79 -35.27
N TRP A 560 1.31 -3.88 -36.10
CA TRP A 560 -0.06 -3.56 -35.70
C TRP A 560 -0.52 -4.44 -34.53
N PHE A 561 -0.24 -5.73 -34.59
CA PHE A 561 -0.56 -6.67 -33.50
C PHE A 561 0.13 -6.28 -32.18
N LEU A 562 1.42 -5.92 -32.21
CA LEU A 562 2.13 -5.47 -31.01
C LEU A 562 1.56 -4.17 -30.44
N LEU A 563 1.22 -3.20 -31.31
CA LEU A 563 0.59 -1.95 -30.89
C LEU A 563 -0.82 -2.19 -30.32
N ALA A 564 -1.61 -3.06 -30.96
CA ALA A 564 -2.95 -3.43 -30.51
C ALA A 564 -2.92 -4.19 -29.19
N MET A 565 -1.98 -5.12 -28.99
CA MET A 565 -1.76 -5.78 -27.72
C MET A 565 -1.42 -4.78 -26.62
N GLY A 566 -0.50 -3.85 -26.88
CA GLY A 566 -0.15 -2.78 -25.93
C GLY A 566 -1.37 -1.98 -25.49
N PHE A 567 -2.27 -1.66 -26.41
CA PHE A 567 -3.53 -0.98 -26.14
C PHE A 567 -4.53 -1.87 -25.38
N ALA A 568 -4.74 -3.11 -25.84
CA ALA A 568 -5.74 -4.03 -25.29
C ALA A 568 -5.46 -4.46 -23.84
N PHE A 569 -4.19 -4.58 -23.46
CA PHE A 569 -3.82 -4.98 -22.10
C PHE A 569 -3.99 -3.89 -21.05
N GLU A 570 -4.38 -2.68 -21.42
CA GLU A 570 -4.80 -1.62 -20.49
C GLU A 570 -6.30 -1.34 -20.47
N LEU A 571 -7.08 -2.08 -21.21
CA LEU A 571 -8.53 -1.99 -21.00
C LEU A 571 -8.81 -2.35 -19.53
N PRO A 572 -9.59 -1.52 -18.82
CA PRO A 572 -9.87 -1.74 -17.41
C PRO A 572 -10.45 -3.14 -17.23
N VAL A 573 -9.74 -3.96 -16.45
CA VAL A 573 -10.30 -5.23 -15.98
C VAL A 573 -11.51 -4.85 -15.14
N SER A 574 -12.64 -5.38 -15.54
CA SER A 574 -13.98 -5.21 -14.98
C SER A 574 -14.02 -4.52 -13.63
N ALA A 575 -14.67 -3.36 -13.58
CA ALA A 575 -15.13 -2.75 -12.33
C ALA A 575 -15.70 -3.84 -11.41
N PRO A 576 -15.50 -3.71 -10.09
CA PRO A 576 -16.05 -4.66 -9.12
C PRO A 576 -17.51 -4.95 -9.49
N ARG A 577 -17.89 -6.23 -9.45
CA ARG A 577 -19.24 -6.68 -9.81
C ARG A 577 -20.25 -6.05 -8.88
N ARG A 578 -20.82 -4.94 -9.30
CA ARG A 578 -21.95 -4.32 -8.63
C ARG A 578 -23.23 -4.99 -9.08
N THR A 579 -24.14 -5.17 -8.15
CA THR A 579 -25.48 -5.66 -8.46
C THR A 579 -26.16 -4.64 -9.39
N LYS A 580 -26.97 -5.14 -10.33
CA LYS A 580 -27.75 -4.31 -11.28
C LYS A 580 -28.56 -3.18 -10.61
N ALA A 581 -28.92 -3.35 -9.34
CA ALA A 581 -29.63 -2.35 -8.54
C ALA A 581 -28.78 -1.11 -8.23
N GLN A 582 -27.45 -1.25 -8.09
CA GLN A 582 -26.53 -0.13 -7.85
C GLN A 582 -26.14 0.63 -9.13
N MET A 583 -26.42 0.06 -10.30
CA MET A 583 -26.16 0.68 -11.61
C MET A 583 -27.38 1.40 -12.18
N ALA A 584 -28.55 1.24 -11.61
CA ALA A 584 -29.83 1.51 -12.28
C ALA A 584 -30.58 2.74 -11.81
N THR A 585 -29.99 3.62 -11.01
CA THR A 585 -30.62 4.92 -10.78
C THR A 585 -29.96 5.97 -11.69
N PRO A 586 -30.46 6.19 -12.92
CA PRO A 586 -30.17 7.43 -13.59
C PRO A 586 -30.80 8.52 -12.71
N LEU A 587 -30.01 9.53 -12.33
CA LEU A 587 -30.54 10.78 -11.82
C LEU A 587 -31.64 11.19 -12.78
N ALA A 588 -32.89 11.07 -12.37
CA ALA A 588 -34.01 11.55 -13.15
C ALA A 588 -33.78 13.04 -13.31
N GLY A 589 -33.45 13.45 -14.54
CA GLY A 589 -33.27 14.84 -14.91
C GLY A 589 -34.58 15.59 -14.75
N GLY A 590 -34.87 15.97 -13.52
CA GLY A 590 -35.85 17.00 -13.20
C GLY A 590 -35.13 18.32 -13.41
N ALA A 591 -35.62 19.14 -14.34
CA ALA A 591 -35.29 20.54 -14.41
C ALA A 591 -35.75 21.22 -13.10
N ALA A 592 -34.92 21.09 -12.05
CA ALA A 592 -35.11 21.83 -10.81
C ALA A 592 -34.32 23.13 -10.92
N ALA A 593 -35.01 24.23 -10.62
CA ALA A 593 -34.49 25.57 -10.60
C ALA A 593 -33.16 25.63 -9.86
N VAL A 594 -32.15 26.18 -10.54
CA VAL A 594 -30.82 26.48 -10.00
C VAL A 594 -31.01 27.32 -8.71
N ARG A 595 -30.90 26.69 -7.55
CA ARG A 595 -30.65 27.37 -6.29
C ARG A 595 -29.15 27.45 -6.08
N THR A 596 -28.61 28.65 -6.15
CA THR A 596 -27.19 28.92 -5.94
C THR A 596 -26.78 28.62 -4.51
N PHE A 597 -25.87 27.69 -4.35
CA PHE A 597 -25.03 27.54 -3.14
C PHE A 597 -24.16 28.80 -3.03
N GLY A 598 -24.50 29.71 -2.11
CA GLY A 598 -23.65 30.89 -1.93
C GLY A 598 -24.41 32.19 -1.77
N GLY A 599 -25.57 32.16 -1.13
CA GLY A 599 -26.10 33.39 -0.52
C GLY A 599 -25.22 33.78 0.67
N PRO A 600 -24.86 35.09 0.84
CA PRO A 600 -24.14 35.51 2.03
C PRO A 600 -24.95 35.10 3.25
N VAL A 601 -24.27 34.50 4.24
CA VAL A 601 -24.83 34.31 5.56
C VAL A 601 -25.09 35.71 6.10
N GLU A 602 -26.32 36.21 5.98
CA GLU A 602 -26.80 37.35 6.78
C GLU A 602 -26.74 36.91 8.23
N VAL A 603 -25.71 37.40 8.91
CA VAL A 603 -25.70 37.44 10.37
C VAL A 603 -26.82 38.38 10.77
N SER A 604 -27.97 37.81 11.08
CA SER A 604 -29.07 38.54 11.69
C SER A 604 -28.58 39.14 13.01
N SER A 605 -28.26 40.41 12.94
CA SER A 605 -28.07 41.27 14.12
C SER A 605 -29.46 41.73 14.59
N ASP A 606 -30.19 40.85 15.23
CA ASP A 606 -31.43 41.25 15.91
C ASP A 606 -31.34 41.01 17.40
N SER A 607 -31.52 42.15 18.07
CA SER A 607 -31.97 42.37 19.45
C SER A 607 -30.97 42.15 20.58
N ILE A 608 -30.12 43.17 20.74
CA ILE A 608 -29.81 43.63 22.09
C ILE A 608 -30.89 44.68 22.44
N SER A 609 -31.97 44.25 23.03
CA SER A 609 -32.88 45.15 23.76
C SER A 609 -32.36 45.29 25.18
N THR A 610 -31.75 46.42 25.43
CA THR A 610 -31.60 47.01 26.76
C THR A 610 -32.96 47.17 27.41
N THR A 611 -33.20 46.50 28.51
CA THR A 611 -34.19 46.93 29.51
C THR A 611 -33.44 47.29 30.77
N LYS A 612 -33.35 48.58 30.99
CA LYS A 612 -33.14 49.24 32.29
C LYS A 612 -34.42 49.16 33.09
N GLU A 613 -34.26 49.14 34.44
CA GLU A 613 -35.20 49.49 35.52
C GLU A 613 -36.14 48.37 36.03
N ALA A 614 -35.95 47.87 37.22
CA ALA A 614 -36.19 48.34 38.56
C ALA A 614 -35.57 47.36 39.59
#